data_bbdc61b5b210c35e6e8bd3d0f94eab7f
#
_entry.id   bbdc61b5b210c35e6e8bd3d0f94eab7f
#
_cell.length_a   1.000
_cell.length_b   1.000
_cell.length_c   1.000
_cell.angle_alpha   90.00
_cell.angle_beta   90.00
_cell.angle_gamma   90.00
#
_symmetry.space_group_name_H-M   'P 1'
#
loop_
_entity.id
_entity.type
_entity.pdbx_description
1 polymer ?
#
loop_
_entity_poly.entity_id
_entity_poly.type
_entity_poly.pdbx_seq_one_letter_code
_entity_poly.pdbx_strand_id
1 'polypeptide(L)'
;YIQLREAGLLEAYQSPELTDVPEAYQDEQGVWNPIYIGTLCFACNTDWFARTGTPMPTCWDDLLSPALAGQIVMATPKSSGTSYTTLATLVQMRGEDKAWEYLKKLDQNVGAYYTASSTELVKQVSTGDYAVAIVFYHDGRRAVLDGYPIEVRSPADGTGYEIGACALVRNAPAGERENACTFLDWMTSARG
;
A
#
# COMPACT_ATOMS: atom_id res chain seq x y z
N TYR A 1 7.67 6.55 -11.27
CA TYR A 1 9.05 7.02 -11.52
C TYR A 1 9.58 6.49 -12.85
N ILE A 2 9.36 5.22 -13.20
CA ILE A 2 9.86 4.62 -14.45
C ILE A 2 9.44 5.43 -15.66
N GLN A 3 8.17 5.75 -15.84
CA GLN A 3 7.66 6.54 -16.96
C GLN A 3 8.26 7.97 -17.00
N LEU A 4 8.42 8.60 -15.83
CA LEU A 4 9.01 9.94 -15.74
C LEU A 4 10.52 9.90 -16.11
N ARG A 5 11.23 8.85 -15.70
CA ARG A 5 12.62 8.61 -16.08
C ARG A 5 12.75 8.42 -17.58
N GLU A 6 11.94 7.55 -18.18
CA GLU A 6 11.93 7.27 -19.61
C GLU A 6 11.59 8.52 -20.45
N ALA A 7 10.71 9.38 -19.91
CA ALA A 7 10.41 10.67 -20.50
C ALA A 7 11.52 11.74 -20.32
N GLY A 8 12.60 11.40 -19.60
CA GLY A 8 13.72 12.31 -19.35
C GLY A 8 13.39 13.47 -18.42
N LEU A 9 12.32 13.36 -17.61
CA LEU A 9 11.84 14.42 -16.73
C LEU A 9 12.51 14.41 -15.35
N LEU A 10 13.23 13.34 -15.01
CA LEU A 10 13.93 13.22 -13.73
C LEU A 10 15.42 13.48 -13.90
N GLU A 11 16.04 14.05 -12.88
CA GLU A 11 17.47 14.24 -12.75
C GLU A 11 18.05 13.19 -11.79
N ALA A 12 19.18 12.59 -12.16
CA ALA A 12 19.86 11.63 -11.29
C ALA A 12 20.44 12.38 -10.08
N TYR A 13 19.99 11.97 -8.91
CA TYR A 13 20.52 12.37 -7.60
C TYR A 13 20.27 11.25 -6.61
N GLN A 14 21.33 10.64 -6.14
CA GLN A 14 21.28 9.65 -5.07
C GLN A 14 21.76 10.30 -3.77
N SER A 15 20.91 10.29 -2.75
CA SER A 15 21.26 10.85 -1.47
C SER A 15 22.40 10.07 -0.82
N PRO A 16 23.40 10.74 -0.24
CA PRO A 16 24.48 10.09 0.52
C PRO A 16 23.99 9.41 1.80
N GLU A 17 22.78 9.70 2.25
CA GLU A 17 22.18 9.11 3.47
C GLU A 17 21.57 7.71 3.25
N LEU A 18 21.59 7.18 2.01
CA LEU A 18 21.03 5.85 1.69
C LEU A 18 21.96 4.67 2.09
N THR A 19 22.98 4.89 2.90
CA THR A 19 23.98 3.88 3.25
C THR A 19 23.39 2.64 3.93
N ASP A 20 22.34 2.81 4.71
CA ASP A 20 21.68 1.73 5.47
C ASP A 20 20.47 1.12 4.72
N VAL A 21 20.14 1.65 3.56
CA VAL A 21 19.05 1.12 2.72
C VAL A 21 19.57 -0.01 1.84
N PRO A 22 18.99 -1.22 1.90
CA PRO A 22 19.43 -2.33 1.05
C PRO A 22 19.35 -1.97 -0.45
N GLU A 23 20.36 -2.38 -1.22
CA GLU A 23 20.44 -2.11 -2.68
C GLU A 23 19.19 -2.56 -3.44
N ALA A 24 18.54 -3.65 -3.00
CA ALA A 24 17.30 -4.14 -3.60
C ALA A 24 16.13 -3.14 -3.57
N TYR A 25 16.22 -2.12 -2.74
CA TYR A 25 15.21 -1.06 -2.62
C TYR A 25 15.67 0.29 -3.19
N GLN A 26 16.87 0.35 -3.76
CA GLN A 26 17.43 1.54 -4.37
C GLN A 26 17.28 1.49 -5.90
N ASP A 27 17.25 2.67 -6.53
CA ASP A 27 17.28 2.76 -7.99
C ASP A 27 18.69 2.60 -8.54
N GLU A 28 18.89 1.64 -9.43
CA GLU A 28 20.21 1.36 -10.05
C GLU A 28 20.79 2.57 -10.80
N GLN A 29 19.94 3.49 -11.28
CA GLN A 29 20.34 4.69 -12.01
C GLN A 29 20.37 5.95 -11.14
N GLY A 30 19.98 5.83 -9.87
CA GLY A 30 19.97 6.93 -8.90
C GLY A 30 19.03 8.08 -9.26
N VAL A 31 17.95 7.83 -10.00
CA VAL A 31 16.97 8.87 -10.38
C VAL A 31 15.82 9.04 -9.38
N TRP A 32 15.68 8.13 -8.43
CA TRP A 32 14.76 8.27 -7.30
C TRP A 32 15.37 7.72 -6.02
N ASN A 33 14.94 8.26 -4.89
CA ASN A 33 15.41 7.90 -3.56
C ASN A 33 14.26 7.27 -2.78
N PRO A 34 14.41 6.03 -2.25
CA PRO A 34 13.38 5.37 -1.44
C PRO A 34 13.21 6.08 -0.10
N ILE A 35 11.97 6.18 0.37
CA ILE A 35 11.62 6.80 1.65
C ILE A 35 10.94 5.81 2.57
N TYR A 36 10.02 4.99 2.05
CA TYR A 36 9.31 3.98 2.81
C TYR A 36 8.95 2.77 1.96
N ILE A 37 8.62 1.68 2.64
CA ILE A 37 8.00 0.51 2.02
C ILE A 37 6.58 0.38 2.55
N GLY A 38 5.61 0.41 1.65
CA GLY A 38 4.20 0.13 1.96
C GLY A 38 3.88 -1.33 1.65
N THR A 39 3.66 -2.16 2.67
CA THR A 39 3.22 -3.55 2.51
C THR A 39 1.71 -3.65 2.57
N LEU A 40 1.08 -4.46 1.71
CA LEU A 40 -0.36 -4.73 1.77
C LEU A 40 -0.70 -5.54 3.00
N CYS A 41 -1.86 -5.23 3.59
CA CYS A 41 -2.39 -5.94 4.74
C CYS A 41 -3.93 -5.89 4.77
N PHE A 42 -4.52 -6.59 5.72
CA PHE A 42 -5.92 -6.54 6.07
C PHE A 42 -6.09 -5.70 7.33
N ALA A 43 -6.80 -4.58 7.24
CA ALA A 43 -7.28 -3.86 8.42
C ALA A 43 -8.64 -4.45 8.80
N CYS A 44 -8.71 -5.09 9.99
CA CYS A 44 -9.87 -5.85 10.45
C CYS A 44 -10.52 -5.15 11.64
N ASN A 45 -11.85 -4.95 11.63
CA ASN A 45 -12.57 -4.42 12.77
C ASN A 45 -12.76 -5.49 13.86
N THR A 46 -12.08 -5.35 14.98
CA THR A 46 -12.09 -6.34 16.07
C THR A 46 -13.47 -6.56 16.67
N ASP A 47 -14.29 -5.51 16.79
CA ASP A 47 -15.63 -5.58 17.38
C ASP A 47 -16.59 -6.32 16.44
N TRP A 48 -16.46 -6.12 15.12
CA TRP A 48 -17.26 -6.85 14.15
C TRP A 48 -16.99 -8.37 14.24
N PHE A 49 -15.71 -8.76 14.26
CA PHE A 49 -15.31 -10.17 14.36
C PHE A 49 -15.72 -10.79 15.69
N ALA A 50 -15.57 -10.07 16.81
CA ALA A 50 -16.01 -10.52 18.12
C ALA A 50 -17.54 -10.73 18.18
N ARG A 51 -18.31 -9.79 17.60
CA ARG A 51 -19.78 -9.85 17.58
C ARG A 51 -20.32 -10.99 16.73
N THR A 52 -19.69 -11.26 15.58
CA THR A 52 -20.17 -12.28 14.64
C THR A 52 -19.62 -13.69 14.93
N GLY A 53 -18.54 -13.79 15.70
CA GLY A 53 -17.81 -15.05 15.92
C GLY A 53 -17.08 -15.55 14.65
N THR A 54 -17.02 -14.74 13.61
CA THR A 54 -16.28 -15.06 12.38
C THR A 54 -14.77 -15.01 12.66
N PRO A 55 -13.96 -15.97 12.20
CA PRO A 55 -12.52 -15.88 12.34
C PRO A 55 -11.95 -14.75 11.48
N MET A 56 -10.98 -13.98 12.01
CA MET A 56 -10.29 -12.96 11.24
C MET A 56 -9.43 -13.60 10.15
N PRO A 57 -9.36 -13.01 8.94
CA PRO A 57 -8.57 -13.54 7.84
C PRO A 57 -7.07 -13.54 8.19
N THR A 58 -6.39 -14.62 7.83
CA THR A 58 -4.94 -14.83 8.00
C THR A 58 -4.19 -14.96 6.68
N CYS A 59 -4.91 -15.25 5.61
CA CYS A 59 -4.38 -15.38 4.25
C CYS A 59 -5.37 -14.81 3.22
N TRP A 60 -4.93 -14.69 1.97
CA TRP A 60 -5.79 -14.16 0.91
C TRP A 60 -7.06 -15.00 0.71
N ASP A 61 -6.97 -16.33 0.81
CA ASP A 61 -8.12 -17.19 0.57
C ASP A 61 -9.20 -17.07 1.65
N ASP A 62 -8.86 -16.65 2.86
CA ASP A 62 -9.84 -16.38 3.92
C ASP A 62 -10.80 -15.26 3.56
N LEU A 63 -10.37 -14.30 2.69
CA LEU A 63 -11.24 -13.24 2.18
C LEU A 63 -12.38 -13.74 1.29
N LEU A 64 -12.28 -14.99 0.81
CA LEU A 64 -13.34 -15.63 0.02
C LEU A 64 -14.42 -16.28 0.89
N SER A 65 -14.30 -16.22 2.23
CA SER A 65 -15.29 -16.77 3.15
C SER A 65 -16.67 -16.15 2.89
N PRO A 66 -17.74 -16.94 2.76
CA PRO A 66 -19.10 -16.44 2.65
C PRO A 66 -19.54 -15.56 3.84
N ALA A 67 -18.91 -15.73 5.01
CA ALA A 67 -19.16 -14.89 6.17
C ALA A 67 -18.71 -13.42 5.96
N LEU A 68 -17.83 -13.18 5.00
CA LEU A 68 -17.36 -11.84 4.63
C LEU A 68 -18.10 -11.27 3.41
N ALA A 69 -19.19 -11.90 2.93
CA ALA A 69 -19.95 -11.40 1.79
C ALA A 69 -20.47 -9.98 2.04
N GLY A 70 -20.08 -9.03 1.20
CA GLY A 70 -20.42 -7.61 1.33
C GLY A 70 -19.71 -6.89 2.48
N GLN A 71 -18.74 -7.52 3.15
CA GLN A 71 -18.06 -6.99 4.33
C GLN A 71 -16.60 -6.55 4.06
N ILE A 72 -16.16 -6.63 2.83
CA ILE A 72 -14.83 -6.18 2.41
C ILE A 72 -14.97 -4.86 1.68
N VAL A 73 -14.09 -3.92 1.98
CA VAL A 73 -13.99 -2.64 1.26
C VAL A 73 -12.62 -2.51 0.59
N MET A 74 -12.61 -2.04 -0.64
CA MET A 74 -11.41 -1.78 -1.43
C MET A 74 -11.53 -0.41 -2.12
N ALA A 75 -10.40 0.17 -2.50
CA ALA A 75 -10.41 1.25 -3.47
C ALA A 75 -10.55 0.67 -4.90
N THR A 76 -11.06 1.48 -5.84
CA THR A 76 -11.09 1.05 -7.23
C THR A 76 -9.68 1.04 -7.82
N PRO A 77 -9.26 -0.05 -8.49
CA PRO A 77 -7.92 -0.12 -9.11
C PRO A 77 -7.68 0.93 -10.20
N LYS A 78 -8.75 1.56 -10.71
CA LYS A 78 -8.65 2.61 -11.72
C LYS A 78 -8.03 3.91 -11.21
N SER A 79 -8.10 4.16 -9.91
CA SER A 79 -7.63 5.41 -9.29
C SER A 79 -6.74 5.21 -8.07
N SER A 80 -6.60 3.98 -7.57
CA SER A 80 -5.84 3.67 -6.35
C SER A 80 -4.60 2.82 -6.65
N GLY A 81 -3.42 3.32 -6.28
CA GLY A 81 -2.17 2.58 -6.31
C GLY A 81 -2.21 1.34 -5.42
N THR A 82 -2.79 1.43 -4.22
CA THR A 82 -2.95 0.29 -3.28
C THR A 82 -3.70 -0.87 -3.91
N SER A 83 -4.84 -0.57 -4.55
CA SER A 83 -5.63 -1.62 -5.21
C SER A 83 -4.97 -2.14 -6.48
N TYR A 84 -4.25 -1.29 -7.21
CA TYR A 84 -3.41 -1.76 -8.34
C TYR A 84 -2.29 -2.69 -7.84
N THR A 85 -1.62 -2.33 -6.75
CA THR A 85 -0.61 -3.19 -6.10
C THR A 85 -1.22 -4.52 -5.63
N THR A 86 -2.48 -4.51 -5.14
CA THR A 86 -3.20 -5.75 -4.79
C THR A 86 -3.37 -6.66 -6.00
N LEU A 87 -3.82 -6.13 -7.16
CA LEU A 87 -3.93 -6.90 -8.38
C LEU A 87 -2.59 -7.47 -8.83
N ALA A 88 -1.55 -6.62 -8.88
CA ALA A 88 -0.20 -7.03 -9.28
C ALA A 88 0.36 -8.12 -8.35
N THR A 89 0.16 -7.99 -7.04
CA THR A 89 0.55 -8.99 -6.03
C THR A 89 -0.08 -10.35 -6.32
N LEU A 90 -1.40 -10.38 -6.51
CA LEU A 90 -2.12 -11.63 -6.75
C LEU A 90 -1.70 -12.28 -8.08
N VAL A 91 -1.45 -11.48 -9.12
CA VAL A 91 -0.93 -11.99 -10.41
C VAL A 91 0.47 -12.58 -10.23
N GLN A 92 1.36 -11.92 -9.50
CA GLN A 92 2.72 -12.43 -9.24
C GLN A 92 2.71 -13.69 -8.38
N MET A 93 1.84 -13.77 -7.37
CA MET A 93 1.77 -14.92 -6.47
C MET A 93 1.12 -16.15 -7.10
N ARG A 94 0.09 -15.97 -7.94
CA ARG A 94 -0.78 -17.06 -8.40
C ARG A 94 -0.68 -17.34 -9.90
N GLY A 95 -0.04 -16.47 -10.66
CA GLY A 95 -0.15 -16.43 -12.12
C GLY A 95 -1.44 -15.76 -12.58
N GLU A 96 -1.45 -15.26 -13.81
CA GLU A 96 -2.53 -14.37 -14.31
C GLU A 96 -3.91 -15.03 -14.26
N ASP A 97 -4.06 -16.23 -14.83
CA ASP A 97 -5.37 -16.91 -14.91
C ASP A 97 -5.97 -17.17 -13.53
N LYS A 98 -5.19 -17.73 -12.60
CA LYS A 98 -5.66 -18.02 -11.23
C LYS A 98 -5.92 -16.76 -10.43
N ALA A 99 -5.16 -15.70 -10.66
CA ALA A 99 -5.40 -14.42 -10.02
C ALA A 99 -6.75 -13.82 -10.45
N TRP A 100 -7.09 -13.87 -11.74
CA TRP A 100 -8.37 -13.40 -12.23
C TRP A 100 -9.55 -14.26 -11.74
N GLU A 101 -9.37 -15.57 -11.62
CA GLU A 101 -10.37 -16.44 -11.00
C GLU A 101 -10.60 -16.09 -9.52
N TYR A 102 -9.53 -15.84 -8.79
CA TYR A 102 -9.58 -15.40 -7.39
C TYR A 102 -10.27 -14.05 -7.26
N LEU A 103 -9.87 -13.07 -8.07
CA LEU A 103 -10.43 -11.71 -8.02
C LEU A 103 -11.93 -11.68 -8.33
N LYS A 104 -12.40 -12.52 -9.27
CA LYS A 104 -13.85 -12.69 -9.54
C LYS A 104 -14.61 -13.23 -8.33
N LYS A 105 -13.99 -14.10 -7.53
CA LYS A 105 -14.59 -14.60 -6.28
C LYS A 105 -14.55 -13.54 -5.19
N LEU A 106 -13.42 -12.85 -5.04
CA LEU A 106 -13.26 -11.77 -4.08
C LEU A 106 -14.27 -10.65 -4.33
N ASP A 107 -14.52 -10.29 -5.58
CA ASP A 107 -15.50 -9.28 -5.99
C ASP A 107 -16.91 -9.55 -5.42
N GLN A 108 -17.28 -10.81 -5.27
CA GLN A 108 -18.58 -11.20 -4.65
C GLN A 108 -18.65 -10.85 -3.16
N ASN A 109 -17.51 -10.76 -2.49
CA ASN A 109 -17.41 -10.41 -1.06
C ASN A 109 -17.12 -8.94 -0.82
N VAL A 110 -16.77 -8.19 -1.88
CA VAL A 110 -16.55 -6.74 -1.77
C VAL A 110 -17.90 -6.03 -1.71
N GLY A 111 -18.16 -5.34 -0.61
CA GLY A 111 -19.38 -4.57 -0.39
C GLY A 111 -19.35 -3.22 -1.09
N ALA A 112 -18.15 -2.62 -1.21
CA ALA A 112 -18.00 -1.35 -1.93
C ALA A 112 -16.58 -1.17 -2.49
N TYR A 113 -16.51 -0.49 -3.64
CA TYR A 113 -15.29 0.05 -4.22
C TYR A 113 -15.31 1.58 -4.13
N TYR A 114 -14.34 2.14 -3.42
CA TYR A 114 -14.23 3.58 -3.27
C TYR A 114 -13.23 4.16 -4.26
N THR A 115 -13.53 5.36 -4.75
CA THR A 115 -12.56 6.17 -5.54
C THR A 115 -11.59 6.94 -4.65
N ALA A 116 -11.84 6.93 -3.35
CA ALA A 116 -11.08 7.62 -2.32
C ALA A 116 -9.79 6.89 -1.93
N SER A 117 -8.98 7.56 -1.11
CA SER A 117 -7.72 7.03 -0.58
C SER A 117 -7.92 5.88 0.42
N SER A 118 -6.85 5.14 0.71
CA SER A 118 -6.82 4.11 1.76
C SER A 118 -7.29 4.61 3.12
N THR A 119 -7.08 5.88 3.43
CA THR A 119 -7.54 6.52 4.69
C THR A 119 -9.06 6.45 4.83
N GLU A 120 -9.81 6.67 3.75
CA GLU A 120 -11.28 6.54 3.79
C GLU A 120 -11.72 5.10 4.00
N LEU A 121 -11.03 4.13 3.39
CA LEU A 121 -11.31 2.70 3.61
C LEU A 121 -11.12 2.30 5.07
N VAL A 122 -9.99 2.73 5.66
CA VAL A 122 -9.70 2.47 7.08
C VAL A 122 -10.78 3.08 7.97
N LYS A 123 -11.27 4.29 7.66
CA LYS A 123 -12.35 4.92 8.41
C LYS A 123 -13.64 4.10 8.38
N GLN A 124 -14.05 3.58 7.22
CA GLN A 124 -15.24 2.74 7.08
C GLN A 124 -15.15 1.45 7.92
N VAL A 125 -13.96 0.85 7.97
CA VAL A 125 -13.72 -0.32 8.84
C VAL A 125 -13.66 0.10 10.31
N SER A 126 -13.05 1.25 10.63
CA SER A 126 -12.95 1.77 12.02
C SER A 126 -14.31 2.05 12.64
N THR A 127 -15.30 2.49 11.85
CA THR A 127 -16.69 2.71 12.30
C THR A 127 -17.54 1.44 12.34
N GLY A 128 -17.04 0.33 11.78
CA GLY A 128 -17.74 -0.94 11.74
C GLY A 128 -18.74 -1.10 10.60
N ASP A 129 -18.70 -0.20 9.59
CA ASP A 129 -19.52 -0.30 8.39
C ASP A 129 -19.09 -1.51 7.54
N TYR A 130 -17.82 -1.86 7.59
CA TYR A 130 -17.23 -3.05 6.97
C TYR A 130 -16.33 -3.78 7.96
N ALA A 131 -16.16 -5.09 7.74
CA ALA A 131 -15.30 -5.93 8.57
C ALA A 131 -13.82 -5.81 8.21
N VAL A 132 -13.49 -5.68 6.92
CA VAL A 132 -12.12 -5.75 6.40
C VAL A 132 -11.89 -4.70 5.32
N ALA A 133 -10.75 -4.03 5.38
CA ALA A 133 -10.19 -3.26 4.25
C ALA A 133 -8.84 -3.84 3.80
N ILE A 134 -8.61 -3.88 2.49
CA ILE A 134 -7.29 -4.18 1.92
C ILE A 134 -6.58 -2.84 1.72
N VAL A 135 -5.52 -2.61 2.50
CA VAL A 135 -4.81 -1.32 2.59
C VAL A 135 -3.31 -1.54 2.77
N PHE A 136 -2.53 -0.46 2.77
CA PHE A 136 -1.15 -0.55 3.23
C PHE A 136 -1.06 -0.57 4.76
N TYR A 137 -0.06 -1.25 5.27
CA TYR A 137 0.17 -1.46 6.71
C TYR A 137 0.17 -0.14 7.51
N HIS A 138 0.80 0.90 7.00
CA HIS A 138 0.90 2.19 7.68
C HIS A 138 -0.48 2.85 7.88
N ASP A 139 -1.41 2.70 6.92
CA ASP A 139 -2.77 3.23 7.03
C ASP A 139 -3.57 2.53 8.15
N GLY A 140 -3.53 1.19 8.15
CA GLY A 140 -4.18 0.40 9.21
C GLY A 140 -3.54 0.64 10.59
N ARG A 141 -2.21 0.72 10.63
CA ARG A 141 -1.47 0.98 11.87
C ARG A 141 -1.80 2.35 12.47
N ARG A 142 -2.01 3.35 11.64
CA ARG A 142 -2.43 4.68 12.08
C ARG A 142 -3.75 4.61 12.84
N ALA A 143 -4.76 3.89 12.34
CA ALA A 143 -6.04 3.73 13.02
C ALA A 143 -5.90 3.04 14.38
N VAL A 144 -5.02 2.04 14.49
CA VAL A 144 -4.70 1.40 15.78
C VAL A 144 -4.13 2.40 16.77
N LEU A 145 -3.21 3.27 16.35
CA LEU A 145 -2.61 4.31 17.18
C LEU A 145 -3.63 5.39 17.60
N ASP A 146 -4.60 5.67 16.74
CA ASP A 146 -5.70 6.61 17.01
C ASP A 146 -6.79 5.98 17.90
N GLY A 147 -6.62 4.72 18.36
CA GLY A 147 -7.50 4.03 19.33
C GLY A 147 -8.74 3.36 18.73
N TYR A 148 -8.81 3.21 17.41
CA TYR A 148 -9.91 2.48 16.78
C TYR A 148 -9.81 0.96 16.99
N PRO A 149 -10.94 0.24 16.96
CA PRO A 149 -10.99 -1.22 17.15
C PRO A 149 -10.52 -1.95 15.88
N ILE A 150 -9.27 -1.72 15.51
CA ILE A 150 -8.62 -2.28 14.31
C ILE A 150 -7.48 -3.20 14.71
N GLU A 151 -7.43 -4.39 14.12
CA GLU A 151 -6.26 -5.24 14.08
C GLU A 151 -5.72 -5.28 12.65
N VAL A 152 -4.42 -5.05 12.50
CA VAL A 152 -3.74 -5.10 11.19
C VAL A 152 -3.08 -6.46 11.03
N ARG A 153 -3.46 -7.20 9.97
CA ARG A 153 -2.95 -8.54 9.68
C ARG A 153 -2.25 -8.58 8.33
N SER A 154 -1.00 -9.00 8.32
CA SER A 154 -0.30 -9.32 7.08
C SER A 154 -0.69 -10.74 6.63
N PRO A 155 -0.99 -10.97 5.33
CA PRO A 155 -1.30 -12.29 4.82
C PRO A 155 -0.14 -13.26 5.05
N ALA A 156 -0.43 -14.43 5.67
CA ALA A 156 0.58 -15.44 6.00
C ALA A 156 1.13 -16.15 4.77
N ASP A 157 0.36 -16.16 3.68
CA ASP A 157 0.73 -16.75 2.38
C ASP A 157 1.55 -15.78 1.49
N GLY A 158 1.95 -14.63 2.03
CA GLY A 158 2.73 -13.61 1.33
C GLY A 158 1.93 -12.37 0.98
N THR A 159 2.66 -11.27 0.76
CA THR A 159 2.05 -9.97 0.41
C THR A 159 2.93 -9.20 -0.54
N GLY A 160 2.31 -8.27 -1.27
CA GLY A 160 3.02 -7.32 -2.10
C GLY A 160 3.40 -6.05 -1.35
N TYR A 161 4.30 -5.31 -1.96
CA TYR A 161 4.72 -4.01 -1.44
C TYR A 161 4.95 -3.01 -2.56
N GLU A 162 4.95 -1.75 -2.20
CA GLU A 162 5.48 -0.67 -3.04
C GLU A 162 6.61 0.05 -2.32
N ILE A 163 7.49 0.66 -3.10
CA ILE A 163 8.52 1.57 -2.58
C ILE A 163 8.01 2.99 -2.81
N GLY A 164 7.71 3.70 -1.73
CA GLY A 164 7.47 5.12 -1.77
C GLY A 164 8.80 5.85 -1.90
N ALA A 165 8.91 6.75 -2.87
CA ALA A 165 10.17 7.39 -3.20
C ALA A 165 9.98 8.87 -3.54
N CYS A 166 11.08 9.62 -3.55
CA CYS A 166 11.16 10.99 -4.08
C CYS A 166 12.23 11.08 -5.16
N ALA A 167 12.05 12.02 -6.08
CA ALA A 167 12.98 12.25 -7.17
C ALA A 167 13.11 13.74 -7.49
N LEU A 168 14.25 14.15 -8.01
CA LEU A 168 14.43 15.50 -8.52
C LEU A 168 13.82 15.62 -9.92
N VAL A 169 13.05 16.67 -10.13
CA VAL A 169 12.55 17.05 -11.45
C VAL A 169 13.66 17.82 -12.19
N ARG A 170 13.92 17.43 -13.43
CA ARG A 170 14.90 18.08 -14.27
C ARG A 170 14.53 19.55 -14.54
N ASN A 171 15.55 20.38 -14.69
CA ASN A 171 15.43 21.81 -14.99
C ASN A 171 14.76 22.63 -13.86
N ALA A 172 14.82 22.19 -12.61
CA ALA A 172 14.49 23.05 -11.49
C ALA A 172 15.45 24.25 -11.43
N PRO A 173 15.00 25.46 -11.00
CA PRO A 173 15.87 26.60 -10.77
C PRO A 173 17.02 26.24 -9.82
N ALA A 174 18.23 26.79 -10.04
CA ALA A 174 19.44 26.37 -9.32
C ALA A 174 19.29 26.44 -7.78
N GLY A 175 18.68 27.48 -7.23
CA GLY A 175 18.44 27.61 -5.78
C GLY A 175 17.41 26.60 -5.25
N GLU A 176 16.40 26.25 -6.03
CA GLU A 176 15.40 25.25 -5.67
C GLU A 176 15.97 23.84 -5.72
N ARG A 177 16.88 23.58 -6.67
CA ARG A 177 17.58 22.31 -6.77
C ARG A 177 18.40 22.00 -5.52
N GLU A 178 19.18 22.94 -5.01
CA GLU A 178 20.00 22.77 -3.81
C GLU A 178 19.10 22.48 -2.57
N ASN A 179 18.03 23.24 -2.42
CA ASN A 179 17.05 23.01 -1.35
C ASN A 179 16.37 21.63 -1.48
N ALA A 180 16.03 21.19 -2.69
CA ALA A 180 15.43 19.88 -2.93
C ALA A 180 16.42 18.74 -2.61
N CYS A 181 17.70 18.86 -2.96
CA CYS A 181 18.72 17.89 -2.56
C CYS A 181 18.83 17.81 -1.02
N THR A 182 18.92 18.96 -0.34
CA THR A 182 18.97 19.02 1.13
C THR A 182 17.73 18.37 1.77
N PHE A 183 16.56 18.59 1.19
CA PHE A 183 15.33 17.96 1.66
C PHE A 183 15.32 16.45 1.44
N LEU A 184 15.79 15.97 0.27
CA LEU A 184 15.93 14.54 -0.01
C LEU A 184 16.90 13.88 0.97
N ASP A 185 18.05 14.51 1.24
CA ASP A 185 19.02 13.99 2.20
C ASP A 185 18.42 13.89 3.59
N TRP A 186 17.68 14.91 4.02
CA TRP A 186 16.98 14.84 5.30
C TRP A 186 15.93 13.73 5.33
N MET A 187 15.09 13.61 4.29
CA MET A 187 14.03 12.58 4.19
C MET A 187 14.57 11.14 4.21
N THR A 188 15.77 10.92 3.67
CA THR A 188 16.41 9.60 3.60
C THR A 188 17.33 9.31 4.78
N SER A 189 17.59 10.32 5.63
CA SER A 189 18.40 10.17 6.84
C SER A 189 17.60 9.53 7.98
N ALA A 190 18.30 9.08 9.01
CA ALA A 190 17.70 8.54 10.25
C ALA A 190 16.83 9.57 11.03
N ARG A 191 16.79 10.84 10.61
CA ARG A 191 16.02 11.93 11.22
C ARG A 191 14.77 12.29 10.44
N GLY A 192 14.65 11.82 9.19
CA GLY A 192 13.55 12.09 8.27
C GLY A 192 12.29 11.24 8.46
#